data_9e0f67b14d969fcb02a6f4ab77ba257e
#
_entry.id   9e0f67b14d969fcb02a6f4ab77ba257e
#
_cell.length_a   1.000
_cell.length_b   1.000
_cell.length_c   1.000
_cell.angle_alpha   90.00
_cell.angle_beta   90.00
_cell.angle_gamma   90.00
#
_symmetry.space_group_name_H-M   'P 1'
#
loop_
_entity.id
_entity.type
_entity.pdbx_description
1 polymer ?
#
loop_
_entity_poly.entity_id
_entity_poly.type
_entity_poly.pdbx_seq_one_letter_code
_entity_poly.pdbx_strand_id
1 'polypeptide(L)'
;MSLEVIHGGYAWPGREPVLTGVNFRFDGTGVMSILGPNGAGKTTLLRCMLGLLKFTEGEARLDGRPVSNWKPRDFWRTIGYVPQAKLPGFASMTLADMVVLGRSAHIGPFSLPSDADWEVVDRVMTEVGIEHLAGRLCSEVSGGQFQLALIARALAAEHRILGLDEPESNLDFRNQMVVLNVIERLTEQGLGAVINTHFPAHALEISTKTLLVPRHRPPIFGDTRDVMTEDLLSDVFDVRVRIRELDFPERRYTCVAAVEPRHGGT
;
A
#
# COMPACT_ATOMS: atom_id res chain seq x y z
N MET A 1 -7.37 9.52 -13.01
CA MET A 1 -7.53 9.93 -11.59
C MET A 1 -6.14 10.13 -11.02
N SER A 2 -5.87 11.21 -10.28
CA SER A 2 -4.51 11.49 -9.77
C SER A 2 -4.50 11.70 -8.26
N LEU A 3 -3.43 11.25 -7.59
CA LEU A 3 -3.13 11.51 -6.19
C LEU A 3 -1.84 12.32 -6.12
N GLU A 4 -1.88 13.47 -5.47
CA GLU A 4 -0.77 14.41 -5.39
C GLU A 4 -0.49 14.78 -3.95
N VAL A 5 0.78 15.05 -3.64
CA VAL A 5 1.19 15.73 -2.40
C VAL A 5 2.00 16.96 -2.80
N ILE A 6 1.67 18.10 -2.22
CA ILE A 6 2.29 19.39 -2.49
C ILE A 6 2.87 19.92 -1.18
N HIS A 7 4.19 20.05 -1.14
CA HIS A 7 4.97 20.52 0.02
C HIS A 7 4.61 19.84 1.34
N GLY A 8 4.30 18.51 1.27
CA GLY A 8 3.84 17.74 2.42
C GLY A 8 4.91 17.66 3.52
N GLY A 9 4.53 18.07 4.73
CA GLY A 9 5.32 17.94 5.93
C GLY A 9 4.48 17.43 7.10
N TYR A 10 5.10 16.67 8.00
CA TYR A 10 4.42 16.17 9.19
C TYR A 10 5.35 16.08 10.39
N ALA A 11 4.91 16.65 11.50
CA ALA A 11 5.53 16.52 12.80
C ALA A 11 4.50 16.06 13.85
N TRP A 12 4.91 15.16 14.74
CA TRP A 12 4.12 14.84 15.92
C TRP A 12 4.20 16.00 16.91
N PRO A 13 3.15 16.26 17.69
CA PRO A 13 3.17 17.34 18.69
C PRO A 13 4.42 17.29 19.58
N GLY A 14 5.20 18.37 19.59
CA GLY A 14 6.42 18.50 20.39
C GLY A 14 7.60 17.62 19.94
N ARG A 15 7.58 17.10 18.70
CA ARG A 15 8.69 16.31 18.12
C ARG A 15 9.21 16.93 16.84
N GLU A 16 10.44 16.57 16.47
CA GLU A 16 11.03 16.90 15.19
C GLU A 16 10.18 16.38 14.01
N PRO A 17 10.20 17.07 12.86
CA PRO A 17 9.47 16.64 11.68
C PRO A 17 9.89 15.24 11.22
N VAL A 18 8.91 14.38 11.01
CA VAL A 18 9.10 13.04 10.43
C VAL A 18 9.14 13.10 8.91
N LEU A 19 8.38 14.04 8.32
CA LEU A 19 8.29 14.27 6.88
C LEU A 19 8.52 15.75 6.59
N THR A 20 9.32 16.03 5.56
CA THR A 20 9.58 17.40 5.07
C THR A 20 9.63 17.41 3.55
N GLY A 21 9.01 18.43 2.94
CA GLY A 21 9.16 18.72 1.52
C GLY A 21 8.70 17.59 0.58
N VAL A 22 7.69 16.81 0.97
CA VAL A 22 7.14 15.75 0.11
C VAL A 22 6.44 16.37 -1.08
N ASN A 23 6.89 16.02 -2.29
CA ASN A 23 6.27 16.47 -3.53
C ASN A 23 6.22 15.30 -4.51
N PHE A 24 5.04 14.94 -4.98
CA PHE A 24 4.86 13.97 -6.06
C PHE A 24 3.45 14.06 -6.66
N ARG A 25 3.32 13.47 -7.86
CA ARG A 25 2.04 13.20 -8.51
C ARG A 25 2.02 11.78 -9.05
N PHE A 26 1.01 11.02 -8.65
CA PHE A 26 0.71 9.66 -9.14
C PHE A 26 -0.58 9.71 -9.96
N ASP A 27 -0.54 9.19 -11.19
CA ASP A 27 -1.66 9.27 -12.14
C ASP A 27 -2.80 8.29 -11.82
N GLY A 28 -2.64 7.48 -10.78
CA GLY A 28 -3.64 6.50 -10.35
C GLY A 28 -3.75 5.30 -11.27
N THR A 29 -2.69 4.98 -12.02
CA THR A 29 -2.57 3.78 -12.86
C THR A 29 -1.31 3.02 -12.52
N GLY A 30 -1.40 1.69 -12.48
CA GLY A 30 -0.29 0.83 -12.07
C GLY A 30 0.05 0.95 -10.58
N VAL A 31 1.30 0.66 -10.24
CA VAL A 31 1.79 0.65 -8.85
C VAL A 31 2.77 1.79 -8.60
N MET A 32 2.55 2.54 -7.53
CA MET A 32 3.51 3.46 -6.94
C MET A 32 3.99 2.89 -5.59
N SER A 33 5.29 2.68 -5.43
CA SER A 33 5.86 2.28 -4.14
C SER A 33 6.33 3.47 -3.31
N ILE A 34 6.07 3.44 -2.01
CA ILE A 34 6.70 4.29 -0.99
C ILE A 34 7.74 3.43 -0.30
N LEU A 35 9.02 3.66 -0.56
CA LEU A 35 10.12 2.84 -0.12
C LEU A 35 11.07 3.63 0.80
N GLY A 36 11.56 3.00 1.83
CA GLY A 36 12.55 3.60 2.75
C GLY A 36 12.74 2.76 4.01
N PRO A 37 13.73 3.09 4.84
CA PRO A 37 14.01 2.35 6.07
C PRO A 37 12.88 2.46 7.09
N ASN A 38 12.89 1.57 8.08
CA ASN A 38 11.95 1.65 9.19
C ASN A 38 12.12 2.97 9.96
N GLY A 39 11.00 3.60 10.31
CA GLY A 39 11.00 4.90 10.99
C GLY A 39 11.17 6.12 10.07
N ALA A 40 11.30 5.97 8.75
CA ALA A 40 11.37 7.08 7.79
C ALA A 40 10.05 7.84 7.59
N GLY A 41 8.95 7.39 8.21
CA GLY A 41 7.65 8.07 8.10
C GLY A 41 6.73 7.57 7.00
N LYS A 42 7.02 6.43 6.34
CA LYS A 42 6.23 5.88 5.23
C LYS A 42 4.74 5.69 5.57
N THR A 43 4.42 4.97 6.66
CA THR A 43 3.03 4.80 7.13
C THR A 43 2.38 6.13 7.50
N THR A 44 3.15 7.07 8.08
CA THR A 44 2.67 8.43 8.38
C THR A 44 2.31 9.16 7.11
N LEU A 45 3.17 9.10 6.09
CA LEU A 45 2.92 9.69 4.78
C LEU A 45 1.67 9.11 4.13
N LEU A 46 1.56 7.78 4.07
CA LEU A 46 0.39 7.11 3.51
C LEU A 46 -0.89 7.55 4.23
N ARG A 47 -0.89 7.64 5.56
CA ARG A 47 -2.04 8.13 6.34
C ARG A 47 -2.36 9.60 6.10
N CYS A 48 -1.35 10.45 5.92
CA CYS A 48 -1.57 11.85 5.57
C CYS A 48 -2.19 11.99 4.17
N MET A 49 -1.70 11.22 3.19
CA MET A 49 -2.25 11.20 1.83
C MET A 49 -3.72 10.78 1.80
N LEU A 50 -4.08 9.84 2.66
CA LEU A 50 -5.45 9.31 2.79
C LEU A 50 -6.35 10.14 3.72
N GLY A 51 -5.87 11.28 4.24
CA GLY A 51 -6.64 12.14 5.14
C GLY A 51 -6.90 11.53 6.52
N LEU A 52 -6.26 10.40 6.87
CA LEU A 52 -6.31 9.79 8.21
C LEU A 52 -5.47 10.56 9.22
N LEU A 53 -4.45 11.27 8.74
CA LEU A 53 -3.68 12.26 9.48
C LEU A 53 -3.68 13.55 8.65
N LYS A 54 -3.63 14.69 9.33
CA LYS A 54 -3.53 16.00 8.65
C LYS A 54 -2.06 16.38 8.54
N PHE A 55 -1.59 16.71 7.34
CA PHE A 55 -0.27 17.31 7.16
C PHE A 55 -0.13 18.56 8.06
N THR A 56 1.04 18.75 8.66
CA THR A 56 1.37 19.99 9.41
C THR A 56 1.74 21.13 8.45
N GLU A 57 2.28 20.76 7.27
CA GLU A 57 2.62 21.67 6.18
C GLU A 57 2.20 21.03 4.86
N GLY A 58 1.74 21.85 3.90
CA GLY A 58 1.29 21.35 2.61
C GLY A 58 -0.01 20.58 2.67
N GLU A 59 -0.30 19.82 1.61
CA GLU A 59 -1.57 19.09 1.47
C GLU A 59 -1.49 17.93 0.50
N ALA A 60 -2.42 16.98 0.65
CA ALA A 60 -2.72 15.97 -0.37
C ALA A 60 -3.92 16.40 -1.21
N ARG A 61 -3.89 16.06 -2.49
CA ARG A 61 -4.99 16.29 -3.44
C ARG A 61 -5.36 15.00 -4.16
N LEU A 62 -6.64 14.81 -4.35
CA LEU A 62 -7.21 13.75 -5.19
C LEU A 62 -7.95 14.42 -6.36
N ASP A 63 -7.53 14.14 -7.59
CA ASP A 63 -8.00 14.84 -8.81
C ASP A 63 -7.95 16.37 -8.69
N GLY A 64 -6.83 16.89 -8.20
CA GLY A 64 -6.60 18.33 -8.02
C GLY A 64 -7.38 18.98 -6.86
N ARG A 65 -8.30 18.25 -6.21
CA ARG A 65 -9.07 18.73 -5.07
C ARG A 65 -8.40 18.33 -3.76
N PRO A 66 -8.15 19.28 -2.81
CA PRO A 66 -7.60 18.96 -1.50
C PRO A 66 -8.41 17.86 -0.80
N VAL A 67 -7.71 16.86 -0.22
CA VAL A 67 -8.35 15.72 0.49
C VAL A 67 -9.23 16.23 1.64
N SER A 68 -8.82 17.29 2.32
CA SER A 68 -9.60 17.94 3.39
C SER A 68 -10.96 18.50 2.95
N ASN A 69 -11.14 18.73 1.64
CA ASN A 69 -12.36 19.31 1.08
C ASN A 69 -13.35 18.23 0.56
N TRP A 70 -12.96 16.96 0.62
CA TRP A 70 -13.84 15.86 0.26
C TRP A 70 -14.83 15.55 1.38
N LYS A 71 -16.06 15.19 1.00
CA LYS A 71 -16.96 14.55 1.96
C LYS A 71 -16.42 13.14 2.26
N PRO A 72 -16.34 12.72 3.53
CA PRO A 72 -15.73 11.42 3.88
C PRO A 72 -16.31 10.24 3.09
N ARG A 73 -17.63 10.20 2.90
CA ARG A 73 -18.30 9.13 2.15
C ARG A 73 -17.84 9.06 0.69
N ASP A 74 -17.70 10.20 0.02
CA ASP A 74 -17.31 10.26 -1.40
C ASP A 74 -15.83 9.93 -1.56
N PHE A 75 -15.00 10.40 -0.63
CA PHE A 75 -13.57 10.07 -0.59
C PHE A 75 -13.34 8.57 -0.42
N TRP A 76 -13.98 7.95 0.59
CA TRP A 76 -13.84 6.53 0.89
C TRP A 76 -14.59 5.60 -0.09
N ARG A 77 -15.33 6.13 -1.05
CA ARG A 77 -15.80 5.40 -2.24
C ARG A 77 -14.78 5.44 -3.39
N THR A 78 -13.86 6.37 -3.33
CA THR A 78 -12.91 6.62 -4.42
C THR A 78 -11.54 5.99 -4.16
N ILE A 79 -11.10 6.03 -2.91
CA ILE A 79 -9.79 5.51 -2.48
C ILE A 79 -9.97 4.56 -1.30
N GLY A 80 -9.32 3.40 -1.36
CA GLY A 80 -9.34 2.41 -0.30
C GLY A 80 -8.05 2.39 0.51
N TYR A 81 -8.11 1.84 1.73
CA TYR A 81 -6.96 1.64 2.58
C TYR A 81 -6.93 0.22 3.14
N VAL A 82 -5.84 -0.46 2.88
CA VAL A 82 -5.51 -1.76 3.45
C VAL A 82 -4.42 -1.54 4.50
N PRO A 83 -4.75 -1.57 5.79
CA PRO A 83 -3.76 -1.45 6.84
C PRO A 83 -2.89 -2.71 6.92
N GLN A 84 -1.73 -2.58 7.57
CA GLN A 84 -0.95 -3.75 7.96
C GLN A 84 -1.83 -4.74 8.75
N ALA A 85 -1.77 -6.02 8.40
CA ALA A 85 -2.65 -7.04 8.95
C ALA A 85 -2.58 -7.11 10.49
N LYS A 86 -3.73 -6.91 11.14
CA LYS A 86 -3.90 -7.05 12.58
C LYS A 86 -5.24 -7.75 12.85
N LEU A 87 -5.18 -8.89 13.51
CA LEU A 87 -6.35 -9.74 13.79
C LEU A 87 -7.34 -9.24 14.86
N PRO A 88 -6.98 -8.44 15.91
CA PRO A 88 -7.77 -8.39 17.16
C PRO A 88 -9.24 -7.98 17.01
N GLY A 89 -9.63 -7.26 15.96
CA GLY A 89 -11.03 -6.81 15.80
C GLY A 89 -11.91 -7.75 14.98
N PHE A 90 -11.34 -8.75 14.30
CA PHE A 90 -12.04 -9.59 13.32
C PHE A 90 -12.04 -11.08 13.68
N ALA A 91 -11.41 -11.48 14.79
CA ALA A 91 -11.14 -12.87 15.13
C ALA A 91 -12.39 -13.79 15.12
N SER A 92 -13.54 -13.27 15.53
CA SER A 92 -14.82 -14.01 15.62
C SER A 92 -15.72 -13.84 14.39
N MET A 93 -15.29 -13.12 13.37
CA MET A 93 -16.06 -12.96 12.13
C MET A 93 -15.60 -13.99 11.10
N THR A 94 -16.52 -14.41 10.21
CA THR A 94 -16.13 -15.14 9.01
C THR A 94 -15.38 -14.22 8.04
N LEU A 95 -14.62 -14.78 7.10
CA LEU A 95 -13.96 -13.97 6.08
C LEU A 95 -14.99 -13.22 5.22
N ALA A 96 -16.10 -13.85 4.86
CA ALA A 96 -17.17 -13.20 4.11
C ALA A 96 -17.79 -12.02 4.89
N ASP A 97 -18.08 -12.20 6.19
CA ASP A 97 -18.59 -11.11 7.05
C ASP A 97 -17.59 -9.95 7.15
N MET A 98 -16.31 -10.25 7.20
CA MET A 98 -15.26 -9.22 7.24
C MET A 98 -15.15 -8.50 5.89
N VAL A 99 -15.27 -9.21 4.76
CA VAL A 99 -15.23 -8.63 3.41
C VAL A 99 -16.43 -7.74 3.13
N VAL A 100 -17.65 -8.15 3.54
CA VAL A 100 -18.87 -7.35 3.33
C VAL A 100 -18.82 -5.99 4.05
N LEU A 101 -18.01 -5.82 5.10
CA LEU A 101 -17.78 -4.52 5.71
C LEU A 101 -17.21 -3.49 4.72
N GLY A 102 -16.55 -3.94 3.64
CA GLY A 102 -16.12 -3.08 2.54
C GLY A 102 -17.28 -2.37 1.84
N ARG A 103 -18.49 -2.96 1.88
CA ARG A 103 -19.71 -2.36 1.32
C ARG A 103 -20.32 -1.25 2.17
N SER A 104 -19.82 -0.99 3.37
CA SER A 104 -20.40 -0.03 4.34
C SER A 104 -20.64 1.38 3.77
N ALA A 105 -19.83 1.83 2.80
CA ALA A 105 -20.05 3.10 2.11
C ALA A 105 -21.23 3.08 1.12
N HIS A 106 -21.69 1.89 0.71
CA HIS A 106 -22.81 1.66 -0.22
C HIS A 106 -24.08 1.34 0.54
N ILE A 107 -23.97 0.65 1.68
CA ILE A 107 -25.09 0.25 2.53
C ILE A 107 -25.50 1.44 3.41
N GLY A 108 -26.79 1.64 3.60
CA GLY A 108 -27.30 2.67 4.52
C GLY A 108 -26.97 2.33 5.98
N PRO A 109 -26.91 3.32 6.88
CA PRO A 109 -26.46 3.14 8.28
C PRO A 109 -27.34 2.19 9.11
N PHE A 110 -28.57 1.89 8.67
CA PHE A 110 -29.52 0.98 9.35
C PHE A 110 -29.97 -0.17 8.44
N SER A 111 -29.27 -0.37 7.31
CA SER A 111 -29.61 -1.43 6.36
C SER A 111 -28.67 -2.63 6.54
N LEU A 112 -29.20 -3.82 6.28
CA LEU A 112 -28.39 -5.03 6.15
C LEU A 112 -27.86 -5.13 4.72
N PRO A 113 -26.75 -5.88 4.50
CA PRO A 113 -26.26 -6.19 3.16
C PRO A 113 -27.37 -6.86 2.33
N SER A 114 -27.55 -6.41 1.10
CA SER A 114 -28.45 -7.00 0.11
C SER A 114 -27.80 -8.18 -0.61
N ASP A 115 -28.58 -8.96 -1.36
CA ASP A 115 -28.06 -10.04 -2.22
C ASP A 115 -27.00 -9.51 -3.20
N ALA A 116 -27.21 -8.30 -3.75
CA ALA A 116 -26.22 -7.66 -4.63
C ALA A 116 -24.90 -7.33 -3.93
N ASP A 117 -24.91 -7.01 -2.62
CA ASP A 117 -23.69 -6.79 -1.85
C ASP A 117 -22.95 -8.12 -1.63
N TRP A 118 -23.67 -9.21 -1.39
CA TRP A 118 -23.07 -10.54 -1.28
C TRP A 118 -22.51 -11.06 -2.61
N GLU A 119 -23.16 -10.78 -3.74
CA GLU A 119 -22.59 -11.06 -5.08
C GLU A 119 -21.26 -10.34 -5.30
N VAL A 120 -21.12 -9.09 -4.81
CA VAL A 120 -19.84 -8.38 -4.84
C VAL A 120 -18.80 -9.08 -3.95
N VAL A 121 -19.19 -9.53 -2.75
CA VAL A 121 -18.30 -10.27 -1.84
C VAL A 121 -17.77 -11.53 -2.50
N ASP A 122 -18.65 -12.35 -3.08
CA ASP A 122 -18.26 -13.60 -3.76
C ASP A 122 -17.32 -13.32 -4.93
N ARG A 123 -17.62 -12.31 -5.73
CA ARG A 123 -16.76 -11.88 -6.85
C ARG A 123 -15.36 -11.49 -6.39
N VAL A 124 -15.22 -10.59 -5.39
CA VAL A 124 -13.91 -10.12 -4.96
C VAL A 124 -13.14 -11.20 -4.20
N MET A 125 -13.80 -12.11 -3.48
CA MET A 125 -13.14 -13.25 -2.85
C MET A 125 -12.59 -14.22 -3.88
N THR A 126 -13.34 -14.48 -4.97
CA THR A 126 -12.86 -15.26 -6.12
C THR A 126 -11.69 -14.55 -6.81
N GLU A 127 -11.77 -13.24 -6.99
CA GLU A 127 -10.72 -12.44 -7.63
C GLU A 127 -9.38 -12.52 -6.89
N VAL A 128 -9.39 -12.58 -5.56
CA VAL A 128 -8.16 -12.77 -4.76
C VAL A 128 -7.86 -14.26 -4.44
N GLY A 129 -8.72 -15.20 -4.85
CA GLY A 129 -8.49 -16.65 -4.74
C GLY A 129 -8.75 -17.24 -3.35
N ILE A 130 -9.67 -16.66 -2.58
CA ILE A 130 -10.01 -17.11 -1.22
C ILE A 130 -11.49 -17.46 -1.05
N GLU A 131 -12.27 -17.61 -2.12
CA GLU A 131 -13.70 -17.96 -2.08
C GLU A 131 -13.99 -19.22 -1.27
N HIS A 132 -13.09 -20.20 -1.33
CA HIS A 132 -13.20 -21.47 -0.58
C HIS A 132 -13.05 -21.33 0.93
N LEU A 133 -12.64 -20.14 1.41
CA LEU A 133 -12.46 -19.81 2.83
C LEU A 133 -13.59 -18.91 3.38
N ALA A 134 -14.62 -18.58 2.59
CA ALA A 134 -15.63 -17.58 2.93
C ALA A 134 -16.27 -17.80 4.33
N GLY A 135 -16.60 -19.05 4.67
CA GLY A 135 -17.19 -19.43 5.96
C GLY A 135 -16.19 -19.67 7.10
N ARG A 136 -14.88 -19.57 6.86
CA ARG A 136 -13.88 -19.72 7.92
C ARG A 136 -13.80 -18.46 8.78
N LEU A 137 -13.54 -18.63 10.08
CA LEU A 137 -13.27 -17.51 10.96
C LEU A 137 -11.91 -16.85 10.61
N CYS A 138 -11.84 -15.54 10.78
CA CYS A 138 -10.59 -14.80 10.58
C CYS A 138 -9.43 -15.31 11.44
N SER A 139 -9.73 -15.91 12.61
CA SER A 139 -8.74 -16.52 13.50
C SER A 139 -8.25 -17.91 13.06
N GLU A 140 -8.90 -18.54 12.08
CA GLU A 140 -8.60 -19.91 11.61
C GLU A 140 -7.79 -19.94 10.32
N VAL A 141 -7.45 -18.79 9.75
CA VAL A 141 -6.73 -18.68 8.49
C VAL A 141 -5.30 -18.22 8.69
N SER A 142 -4.43 -18.50 7.71
CA SER A 142 -3.05 -18.03 7.75
C SER A 142 -2.96 -16.49 7.59
N GLY A 143 -1.84 -15.90 8.00
CA GLY A 143 -1.60 -14.47 7.84
C GLY A 143 -1.74 -14.00 6.38
N GLY A 144 -1.26 -14.78 5.41
CA GLY A 144 -1.40 -14.48 3.99
C GLY A 144 -2.87 -14.54 3.51
N GLN A 145 -3.63 -15.55 3.95
CA GLN A 145 -5.06 -15.64 3.64
C GLN A 145 -5.85 -14.48 4.26
N PHE A 146 -5.53 -14.10 5.49
CA PHE A 146 -6.12 -12.93 6.13
C PHE A 146 -5.75 -11.63 5.40
N GLN A 147 -4.50 -11.48 4.94
CA GLN A 147 -4.09 -10.33 4.13
C GLN A 147 -4.88 -10.23 2.81
N LEU A 148 -5.06 -11.36 2.11
CA LEU A 148 -5.90 -11.40 0.89
C LEU A 148 -7.35 -11.02 1.20
N ALA A 149 -7.89 -11.43 2.34
CA ALA A 149 -9.24 -11.04 2.76
C ALA A 149 -9.34 -9.53 3.08
N LEU A 150 -8.30 -8.90 3.62
CA LEU A 150 -8.24 -7.43 3.79
C LEU A 150 -8.21 -6.71 2.43
N ILE A 151 -7.53 -7.27 1.44
CA ILE A 151 -7.53 -6.76 0.06
C ILE A 151 -8.94 -6.93 -0.55
N ALA A 152 -9.56 -8.12 -0.44
CA ALA A 152 -10.93 -8.37 -0.90
C ALA A 152 -11.92 -7.37 -0.27
N ARG A 153 -11.82 -7.11 1.03
CA ARG A 153 -12.63 -6.10 1.72
C ARG A 153 -12.48 -4.71 1.10
N ALA A 154 -11.27 -4.31 0.77
CA ALA A 154 -11.05 -3.03 0.11
C ALA A 154 -11.62 -3.03 -1.32
N LEU A 155 -11.47 -4.12 -2.08
CA LEU A 155 -12.05 -4.27 -3.42
C LEU A 155 -13.58 -4.24 -3.41
N ALA A 156 -14.21 -4.78 -2.38
CA ALA A 156 -15.67 -4.77 -2.23
C ALA A 156 -16.28 -3.36 -2.20
N ALA A 157 -15.50 -2.35 -1.85
CA ALA A 157 -15.92 -0.95 -1.92
C ALA A 157 -15.79 -0.33 -3.33
N GLU A 158 -15.25 -1.09 -4.31
CA GLU A 158 -15.11 -0.68 -5.72
C GLU A 158 -14.28 0.62 -5.91
N HIS A 159 -13.18 0.71 -5.16
CA HIS A 159 -12.25 1.83 -5.23
C HIS A 159 -11.50 1.89 -6.56
N ARG A 160 -11.00 3.08 -6.89
CA ARG A 160 -10.14 3.30 -8.05
C ARG A 160 -8.65 3.32 -7.70
N ILE A 161 -8.31 3.65 -6.47
CA ILE A 161 -6.95 3.59 -5.93
C ILE A 161 -6.98 2.87 -4.59
N LEU A 162 -6.02 1.98 -4.35
CA LEU A 162 -5.76 1.36 -3.06
C LEU A 162 -4.45 1.87 -2.47
N GLY A 163 -4.50 2.33 -1.21
CA GLY A 163 -3.32 2.50 -0.38
C GLY A 163 -3.11 1.24 0.46
N LEU A 164 -1.94 0.59 0.33
CA LEU A 164 -1.60 -0.63 1.04
C LEU A 164 -0.39 -0.38 1.95
N ASP A 165 -0.56 -0.65 3.23
CA ASP A 165 0.48 -0.43 4.25
C ASP A 165 1.18 -1.75 4.57
N GLU A 166 2.34 -1.97 3.97
CA GLU A 166 3.17 -3.17 4.11
C GLU A 166 2.38 -4.48 3.88
N PRO A 167 1.71 -4.64 2.72
CA PRO A 167 0.81 -5.78 2.48
C PRO A 167 1.50 -7.15 2.50
N GLU A 168 2.80 -7.20 2.27
CA GLU A 168 3.62 -8.41 2.25
C GLU A 168 4.38 -8.69 3.56
N SER A 169 4.32 -7.77 4.54
CA SER A 169 5.07 -7.90 5.79
C SER A 169 4.54 -9.04 6.68
N ASN A 170 5.46 -9.71 7.37
CA ASN A 170 5.19 -10.85 8.24
C ASN A 170 4.59 -12.08 7.53
N LEU A 171 4.70 -12.16 6.21
CA LEU A 171 4.32 -13.31 5.41
C LEU A 171 5.55 -14.13 5.03
N ASP A 172 5.37 -15.44 4.85
CA ASP A 172 6.37 -16.30 4.23
C ASP A 172 6.52 -15.97 2.73
N PHE A 173 7.61 -16.43 2.10
CA PHE A 173 7.92 -16.13 0.70
C PHE A 173 6.78 -16.47 -0.26
N ARG A 174 6.11 -17.62 -0.06
CA ARG A 174 5.00 -18.03 -0.91
C ARG A 174 3.84 -17.04 -0.82
N ASN A 175 3.46 -16.67 0.39
CA ASN A 175 2.34 -15.74 0.63
C ASN A 175 2.68 -14.31 0.19
N GLN A 176 3.94 -13.86 0.33
CA GLN A 176 4.39 -12.60 -0.24
C GLN A 176 4.16 -12.56 -1.75
N MET A 177 4.62 -13.59 -2.48
CA MET A 177 4.43 -13.68 -3.94
C MET A 177 2.94 -13.71 -4.33
N VAL A 178 2.11 -14.46 -3.60
CA VAL A 178 0.66 -14.50 -3.87
C VAL A 178 0.04 -13.11 -3.73
N VAL A 179 0.35 -12.38 -2.66
CA VAL A 179 -0.18 -11.01 -2.45
C VAL A 179 0.29 -10.07 -3.54
N LEU A 180 1.58 -10.09 -3.90
CA LEU A 180 2.12 -9.21 -4.94
C LEU A 180 1.51 -9.51 -6.31
N ASN A 181 1.38 -10.79 -6.69
CA ASN A 181 0.74 -11.19 -7.95
C ASN A 181 -0.74 -10.76 -8.03
N VAL A 182 -1.47 -10.81 -6.90
CA VAL A 182 -2.85 -10.30 -6.85
C VAL A 182 -2.86 -8.78 -7.10
N ILE A 183 -1.98 -8.02 -6.43
CA ILE A 183 -1.90 -6.56 -6.61
C ILE A 183 -1.53 -6.22 -8.07
N GLU A 184 -0.54 -6.89 -8.65
CA GLU A 184 -0.13 -6.69 -10.03
C GLU A 184 -1.30 -6.92 -10.99
N ARG A 185 -1.97 -8.06 -10.91
CA ARG A 185 -3.15 -8.38 -11.73
C ARG A 185 -4.26 -7.34 -11.59
N LEU A 186 -4.56 -6.88 -10.38
CA LEU A 186 -5.56 -5.85 -10.14
C LEU A 186 -5.19 -4.52 -10.82
N THR A 187 -3.90 -4.17 -10.81
CA THR A 187 -3.45 -2.93 -11.46
C THR A 187 -3.44 -3.03 -12.99
N GLU A 188 -3.19 -4.22 -13.55
CA GLU A 188 -3.38 -4.48 -14.98
C GLU A 188 -4.84 -4.32 -15.42
N GLN A 189 -5.79 -4.57 -14.52
CA GLN A 189 -7.22 -4.36 -14.74
C GLN A 189 -7.66 -2.89 -14.56
N GLY A 190 -6.72 -1.98 -14.27
CA GLY A 190 -6.94 -0.54 -14.19
C GLY A 190 -7.09 0.03 -12.78
N LEU A 191 -6.87 -0.77 -11.74
CA LEU A 191 -6.79 -0.27 -10.37
C LEU A 191 -5.45 0.46 -10.17
N GLY A 192 -5.45 1.62 -9.52
CA GLY A 192 -4.22 2.24 -9.04
C GLY A 192 -3.83 1.66 -7.67
N ALA A 193 -2.55 1.42 -7.43
CA ALA A 193 -2.06 0.99 -6.12
C ALA A 193 -0.93 1.88 -5.60
N VAL A 194 -1.02 2.29 -4.35
CA VAL A 194 0.09 2.93 -3.61
C VAL A 194 0.50 1.99 -2.50
N ILE A 195 1.71 1.42 -2.61
CA ILE A 195 2.22 0.41 -1.69
C ILE A 195 3.32 1.02 -0.83
N ASN A 196 3.10 1.01 0.48
CA ASN A 196 4.18 1.23 1.42
C ASN A 196 4.92 -0.09 1.64
N THR A 197 6.22 -0.13 1.38
CA THR A 197 7.06 -1.33 1.54
C THR A 197 8.46 -0.99 2.06
N HIS A 198 9.14 -1.96 2.61
CA HIS A 198 10.55 -1.88 2.96
C HIS A 198 11.40 -2.92 2.17
N PHE A 199 10.79 -3.58 1.17
CA PHE A 199 11.44 -4.55 0.30
C PHE A 199 11.79 -3.94 -1.07
N PRO A 200 13.06 -3.52 -1.32
CA PRO A 200 13.44 -2.91 -2.59
C PRO A 200 13.22 -3.83 -3.81
N ALA A 201 13.44 -5.13 -3.64
CA ALA A 201 13.23 -6.09 -4.74
C ALA A 201 11.77 -6.12 -5.19
N HIS A 202 10.82 -6.14 -4.25
CA HIS A 202 9.39 -6.10 -4.56
C HIS A 202 8.99 -4.80 -5.26
N ALA A 203 9.51 -3.65 -4.76
CA ALA A 203 9.24 -2.37 -5.40
C ALA A 203 9.76 -2.33 -6.86
N LEU A 204 10.96 -2.85 -7.13
CA LEU A 204 11.53 -2.96 -8.48
C LEU A 204 10.70 -3.86 -9.40
N GLU A 205 10.10 -4.90 -8.85
CA GLU A 205 9.35 -5.89 -9.62
C GLU A 205 8.01 -5.37 -10.10
N ILE A 206 7.22 -4.74 -9.22
CA ILE A 206 5.81 -4.43 -9.51
C ILE A 206 5.53 -2.95 -9.74
N SER A 207 6.47 -2.03 -9.41
CA SER A 207 6.15 -0.60 -9.42
C SER A 207 6.59 0.11 -10.69
N THR A 208 5.75 1.00 -11.19
CA THR A 208 6.08 1.93 -12.27
C THR A 208 6.70 3.22 -11.73
N LYS A 209 6.25 3.69 -10.57
CA LYS A 209 6.75 4.88 -9.88
C LYS A 209 7.21 4.52 -8.48
N THR A 210 8.24 5.19 -7.99
CA THR A 210 8.75 5.02 -6.62
C THR A 210 9.00 6.36 -5.96
N LEU A 211 8.56 6.46 -4.71
CA LEU A 211 8.91 7.53 -3.79
C LEU A 211 9.88 6.96 -2.75
N LEU A 212 11.15 7.31 -2.86
CA LEU A 212 12.17 6.98 -1.84
C LEU A 212 12.06 7.98 -0.69
N VAL A 213 11.89 7.46 0.53
CA VAL A 213 11.74 8.26 1.75
C VAL A 213 12.96 8.05 2.64
N PRO A 214 14.01 8.89 2.52
CA PRO A 214 15.16 8.85 3.40
C PRO A 214 14.80 9.40 4.79
N ARG A 215 15.61 9.08 5.80
CA ARG A 215 15.47 9.73 7.11
C ARG A 215 15.97 11.18 7.05
N HIS A 216 15.22 12.11 7.63
CA HIS A 216 15.63 13.52 7.84
C HIS A 216 16.00 14.28 6.55
N ARG A 217 15.54 13.84 5.39
CA ARG A 217 15.76 14.50 4.10
C ARG A 217 14.48 14.43 3.25
N PRO A 218 14.28 15.37 2.30
CA PRO A 218 13.14 15.31 1.39
C PRO A 218 13.13 14.00 0.59
N PRO A 219 11.95 13.42 0.36
CA PRO A 219 11.78 12.24 -0.49
C PRO A 219 12.16 12.51 -1.95
N ILE A 220 12.55 11.44 -2.65
CA ILE A 220 12.91 11.45 -4.07
C ILE A 220 11.84 10.68 -4.83
N PHE A 221 11.18 11.31 -5.79
CA PHE A 221 10.12 10.70 -6.60
C PHE A 221 10.50 10.63 -8.07
N GLY A 222 10.18 9.52 -8.73
CA GLY A 222 10.42 9.35 -10.16
C GLY A 222 9.97 7.99 -10.69
N ASP A 223 10.34 7.71 -11.93
CA ASP A 223 10.21 6.36 -12.50
C ASP A 223 11.03 5.39 -11.65
N THR A 224 10.48 4.20 -11.41
CA THR A 224 11.12 3.22 -10.52
C THR A 224 12.56 2.92 -10.95
N ARG A 225 12.80 2.77 -12.26
CA ARG A 225 14.15 2.49 -12.78
C ARG A 225 15.14 3.62 -12.57
N ASP A 226 14.67 4.86 -12.53
CA ASP A 226 15.51 6.04 -12.39
C ASP A 226 15.89 6.31 -10.93
N VAL A 227 14.98 6.03 -10.00
CA VAL A 227 15.20 6.29 -8.56
C VAL A 227 15.70 5.07 -7.79
N MET A 228 15.50 3.85 -8.31
CA MET A 228 15.94 2.62 -7.67
C MET A 228 17.34 2.21 -8.12
N THR A 229 18.32 3.10 -7.96
CA THR A 229 19.72 2.83 -8.29
C THR A 229 20.53 2.32 -7.10
N GLU A 230 21.66 1.64 -7.35
CA GLU A 230 22.56 1.17 -6.28
C GLU A 230 22.99 2.33 -5.37
N ASP A 231 23.27 3.50 -5.92
CA ASP A 231 23.75 4.67 -5.18
C ASP A 231 22.66 5.27 -4.30
N LEU A 232 21.46 5.50 -4.86
CA LEU A 232 20.33 6.07 -4.11
C LEU A 232 19.85 5.11 -3.01
N LEU A 233 19.72 3.82 -3.33
CA LEU A 233 19.35 2.82 -2.32
C LEU A 233 20.43 2.71 -1.23
N SER A 234 21.71 2.72 -1.60
CA SER A 234 22.77 2.68 -0.63
C SER A 234 22.75 3.89 0.31
N ASP A 235 22.42 5.06 -0.23
CA ASP A 235 22.31 6.29 0.52
C ASP A 235 21.08 6.33 1.44
N VAL A 236 19.92 5.86 0.94
CA VAL A 236 18.65 5.86 1.70
C VAL A 236 18.66 4.83 2.83
N PHE A 237 19.25 3.65 2.60
CA PHE A 237 19.26 2.55 3.57
C PHE A 237 20.54 2.50 4.44
N ASP A 238 21.51 3.37 4.18
CA ASP A 238 22.81 3.42 4.87
C ASP A 238 23.57 2.08 4.83
N VAL A 239 23.48 1.41 3.67
CA VAL A 239 24.16 0.13 3.39
C VAL A 239 24.72 0.17 1.97
N ARG A 240 25.75 -0.63 1.69
CA ARG A 240 26.19 -0.84 0.30
C ARG A 240 25.21 -1.78 -0.39
N VAL A 241 24.47 -1.25 -1.37
CA VAL A 241 23.49 -2.03 -2.16
C VAL A 241 24.13 -2.44 -3.49
N ARG A 242 23.79 -3.65 -3.94
CA ARG A 242 24.05 -4.12 -5.31
C ARG A 242 22.76 -4.61 -5.92
N ILE A 243 22.56 -4.27 -7.19
CA ILE A 243 21.42 -4.71 -8.02
C ILE A 243 21.97 -5.58 -9.13
N ARG A 244 21.41 -6.77 -9.31
CA ARG A 244 21.80 -7.70 -10.37
C ARG A 244 20.55 -8.29 -11.01
N GLU A 245 20.60 -8.43 -12.32
CA GLU A 245 19.61 -9.20 -13.05
C GLU A 245 20.05 -10.65 -13.09
N LEU A 246 19.12 -11.55 -12.78
CA LEU A 246 19.29 -12.99 -12.83
C LEU A 246 18.33 -13.56 -13.87
N ASP A 247 18.87 -14.27 -14.87
CA ASP A 247 18.08 -14.91 -15.89
C ASP A 247 17.71 -16.33 -15.45
N PHE A 248 16.40 -16.58 -15.32
CA PHE A 248 15.83 -17.92 -15.11
C PHE A 248 15.04 -18.33 -16.36
N PRO A 249 14.79 -19.63 -16.57
CA PRO A 249 14.00 -20.08 -17.73
C PRO A 249 12.61 -19.43 -17.81
N GLU A 250 12.00 -19.16 -16.65
CA GLU A 250 10.65 -18.63 -16.53
C GLU A 250 10.60 -17.12 -16.80
N ARG A 251 11.58 -16.39 -16.25
CA ARG A 251 11.68 -14.93 -16.41
C ARG A 251 13.00 -14.37 -15.85
N ARG A 252 13.27 -13.12 -16.19
CA ARG A 252 14.35 -12.35 -15.59
C ARG A 252 13.89 -11.77 -14.25
N TYR A 253 14.71 -11.88 -13.22
CA TYR A 253 14.50 -11.34 -11.89
C TYR A 253 15.54 -10.29 -11.55
N THR A 254 15.10 -9.22 -10.86
CA THR A 254 16.01 -8.22 -10.29
C THR A 254 16.28 -8.56 -8.82
N CYS A 255 17.52 -8.90 -8.52
CA CYS A 255 17.97 -9.16 -7.15
C CYS A 255 18.57 -7.90 -6.56
N VAL A 256 18.16 -7.54 -5.34
CA VAL A 256 18.72 -6.44 -4.56
C VAL A 256 19.39 -7.02 -3.32
N ALA A 257 20.70 -6.84 -3.22
CA ALA A 257 21.50 -7.34 -2.10
C ALA A 257 22.09 -6.20 -1.28
N ALA A 258 21.86 -6.21 0.03
CA ALA A 258 22.63 -5.42 0.99
C ALA A 258 23.94 -6.16 1.29
N VAL A 259 25.07 -5.56 0.93
CA VAL A 259 26.39 -6.22 0.99
C VAL A 259 27.08 -5.95 2.32
N GLU A 260 27.09 -4.70 2.77
CA GLU A 260 27.77 -4.27 4.00
C GLU A 260 27.15 -2.94 4.50
N PRO A 261 27.14 -2.67 5.81
CA PRO A 261 26.80 -1.34 6.31
C PRO A 261 27.77 -0.30 5.76
N ARG A 262 27.29 0.90 5.45
CA ARG A 262 28.20 2.02 5.19
C ARG A 262 28.88 2.38 6.51
N HIS A 263 30.22 2.32 6.56
CA HIS A 263 31.00 2.80 7.69
C HIS A 263 30.95 4.33 7.69
N GLY A 264 30.10 4.88 8.53
CA GLY A 264 29.93 6.32 8.66
C GLY A 264 29.29 6.67 10.00
N GLY A 265 30.08 6.89 11.02
CA GLY A 265 29.70 7.61 12.22
C GLY A 265 29.15 6.76 13.36
N THR A 266 30.04 6.39 14.24
CA THR A 266 29.78 6.25 15.68
C THR A 266 29.13 7.50 16.24
#